data_31a97bd7fd877cb55e62c179d49e3315
#
_entry.id   31a97bd7fd877cb55e62c179d49e3315
#
_cell.length_a   1.000
_cell.length_b   1.000
_cell.length_c   1.000
_cell.angle_alpha   90.00
_cell.angle_beta   90.00
_cell.angle_gamma   90.00
#
_symmetry.space_group_name_H-M   'P 1'
#
loop_
_entity.id
_entity.type
_entity.pdbx_description
1 polymer ?
#
loop_
_entity_poly.entity_id
_entity_poly.type
_entity_poly.pdbx_seq_one_letter_code
_entity_poly.pdbx_strand_id
1 'polypeptide(L)'
;MDKSLIREIKCIINEIEEHDYISKVKYVIFLICKELYNSKNEYPVKNPSIFKEYSNFDLKDKKAEKRIEEFTGINEGNIKVSSFYPASLYESLLTGKEKKSLGQVYTPFEIIDKMLCEVFAIKKIDGSVRILDPSCGGGYFLIELYKYISSTHPELDKRYIAENMLFGIDIDDFSIFLSKIGLIFHTGLDNIKFNIYKGDFLIDNINMDKFDIIIGNPPYVGHKNSSASYKRLLYEKYSGVFYDKADVFYCFFNKGKEELKTDGIIAFITSRYFMEALYAEGLRSFIKENFNIVKIIDYK
;
A
#
# COMPACT_ATOMS: atom_id res chain seq x y z
N MET A 1 -12.17 -3.93 12.82
CA MET A 1 -13.30 -2.99 12.99
C MET A 1 -14.57 -3.76 13.35
N ASP A 2 -15.42 -3.21 14.19
CA ASP A 2 -16.67 -3.86 14.63
C ASP A 2 -17.60 -4.13 13.43
N LYS A 3 -18.25 -5.30 13.42
CA LYS A 3 -19.20 -5.69 12.36
C LYS A 3 -20.43 -4.79 12.32
N SER A 4 -20.83 -4.19 13.44
CA SER A 4 -21.95 -3.25 13.51
C SER A 4 -21.63 -1.96 12.76
N LEU A 5 -20.43 -1.40 12.94
CA LEU A 5 -19.95 -0.22 12.22
C LEU A 5 -19.91 -0.44 10.70
N ILE A 6 -19.37 -1.58 10.27
CA ILE A 6 -19.34 -1.93 8.85
C ILE A 6 -20.76 -2.02 8.26
N ARG A 7 -21.71 -2.58 9.01
CA ARG A 7 -23.11 -2.71 8.56
C ARG A 7 -23.77 -1.33 8.39
N GLU A 8 -23.53 -0.43 9.33
CA GLU A 8 -24.07 0.94 9.27
C GLU A 8 -23.50 1.72 8.09
N ILE A 9 -22.17 1.64 7.87
CA ILE A 9 -21.53 2.25 6.70
C ILE A 9 -22.09 1.69 5.39
N LYS A 10 -22.34 0.38 5.30
CA LYS A 10 -22.99 -0.23 4.13
C LYS A 10 -24.40 0.30 3.89
N CYS A 11 -25.16 0.58 4.94
CA CYS A 11 -26.47 1.22 4.78
C CYS A 11 -26.33 2.61 4.15
N ILE A 12 -25.39 3.43 4.61
CA ILE A 12 -25.12 4.76 4.02
C ILE A 12 -24.74 4.64 2.55
N ILE A 13 -23.83 3.72 2.20
CA ILE A 13 -23.40 3.48 0.82
C ILE A 13 -24.58 3.12 -0.08
N ASN A 14 -25.50 2.27 0.39
CA ASN A 14 -26.65 1.82 -0.39
C ASN A 14 -27.71 2.91 -0.59
N GLU A 15 -27.75 3.95 0.25
CA GLU A 15 -28.66 5.09 0.10
C GLU A 15 -28.21 6.09 -0.97
N ILE A 16 -26.94 6.04 -1.39
CA ILE A 16 -26.40 6.89 -2.46
C ILE A 16 -26.95 6.41 -3.82
N GLU A 17 -27.51 7.30 -4.59
CA GLU A 17 -28.08 7.00 -5.92
C GLU A 17 -27.02 7.14 -7.04
N GLU A 18 -27.32 6.62 -8.22
CA GLU A 18 -26.68 6.90 -9.54
C GLU A 18 -25.20 6.60 -9.74
N HIS A 19 -24.49 5.87 -8.88
CA HIS A 19 -23.07 5.54 -9.08
C HIS A 19 -22.79 4.05 -8.88
N ASP A 20 -21.68 3.57 -9.47
CA ASP A 20 -21.22 2.23 -9.21
C ASP A 20 -20.77 2.06 -7.74
N TYR A 21 -20.86 0.82 -7.27
CA TYR A 21 -20.62 0.54 -5.85
C TYR A 21 -19.21 0.95 -5.36
N ILE A 22 -18.18 0.76 -6.20
CA ILE A 22 -16.79 1.10 -5.83
C ILE A 22 -16.66 2.61 -5.66
N SER A 23 -17.21 3.41 -6.55
CA SER A 23 -17.21 4.88 -6.45
C SER A 23 -17.90 5.37 -5.17
N LYS A 24 -19.04 4.78 -4.81
CA LYS A 24 -19.74 5.06 -3.54
C LYS A 24 -18.88 4.72 -2.33
N VAL A 25 -18.23 3.56 -2.32
CA VAL A 25 -17.33 3.13 -1.24
C VAL A 25 -16.18 4.10 -1.09
N LYS A 26 -15.49 4.45 -2.19
CA LYS A 26 -14.39 5.41 -2.18
C LYS A 26 -14.79 6.75 -1.60
N TYR A 27 -15.94 7.28 -2.04
CA TYR A 27 -16.47 8.55 -1.55
C TYR A 27 -16.78 8.51 -0.04
N VAL A 28 -17.49 7.49 0.42
CA VAL A 28 -17.85 7.34 1.84
C VAL A 28 -16.59 7.22 2.72
N ILE A 29 -15.59 6.48 2.29
CA ILE A 29 -14.32 6.38 3.01
C ILE A 29 -13.58 7.71 3.05
N PHE A 30 -13.56 8.44 1.95
CA PHE A 30 -13.00 9.79 1.92
C PHE A 30 -13.68 10.70 2.95
N LEU A 31 -15.02 10.69 3.02
CA LEU A 31 -15.78 11.47 4.00
C LEU A 31 -15.44 11.04 5.45
N ILE A 32 -15.43 9.73 5.73
CA ILE A 32 -15.07 9.22 7.07
C ILE A 32 -13.67 9.69 7.47
N CYS A 33 -12.69 9.57 6.58
CA CYS A 33 -11.32 10.00 6.87
C CYS A 33 -11.26 11.52 7.13
N LYS A 34 -12.00 12.30 6.36
CA LYS A 34 -12.08 13.76 6.52
C LYS A 34 -12.70 14.15 7.87
N GLU A 35 -13.82 13.53 8.25
CA GLU A 35 -14.46 13.80 9.53
C GLU A 35 -13.60 13.34 10.72
N LEU A 36 -13.00 12.14 10.65
CA LEU A 36 -12.09 11.65 11.69
C LEU A 36 -10.86 12.55 11.86
N TYR A 37 -10.35 13.11 10.76
CA TYR A 37 -9.25 14.07 10.84
C TYR A 37 -9.69 15.38 11.50
N ASN A 38 -10.86 15.92 11.12
CA ASN A 38 -11.36 17.20 11.60
C ASN A 38 -11.84 17.13 13.07
N SER A 39 -12.34 15.98 13.54
CA SER A 39 -12.81 15.77 14.92
C SER A 39 -11.68 15.82 15.95
N LYS A 40 -10.44 15.59 15.54
CA LYS A 40 -9.29 15.59 16.41
C LYS A 40 -8.69 16.98 16.56
N ASN A 41 -8.72 17.54 17.78
CA ASN A 41 -7.98 18.75 18.14
C ASN A 41 -6.44 18.57 18.09
N GLU A 42 -5.98 17.34 17.84
CA GLU A 42 -4.57 16.97 17.76
C GLU A 42 -3.90 17.45 16.44
N TYR A 43 -4.70 17.71 15.40
CA TYR A 43 -4.18 18.22 14.13
C TYR A 43 -4.37 19.75 14.04
N PRO A 44 -3.26 20.54 14.03
CA PRO A 44 -3.34 21.99 14.06
C PRO A 44 -3.86 22.62 12.75
N VAL A 45 -3.79 21.89 11.64
CA VAL A 45 -4.27 22.37 10.33
C VAL A 45 -5.62 21.74 9.99
N LYS A 46 -6.69 22.55 10.01
CA LYS A 46 -7.99 22.14 9.51
C LYS A 46 -7.98 22.05 7.98
N ASN A 47 -8.49 20.96 7.41
CA ASN A 47 -8.54 20.69 5.96
C ASN A 47 -7.15 20.67 5.27
N PRO A 48 -6.28 19.70 5.60
CA PRO A 48 -4.97 19.59 4.98
C PRO A 48 -5.08 19.40 3.45
N SER A 49 -3.99 19.71 2.75
CA SER A 49 -3.93 19.67 1.28
C SER A 49 -4.34 18.32 0.68
N ILE A 50 -4.14 17.22 1.41
CA ILE A 50 -4.52 15.87 1.00
C ILE A 50 -6.02 15.77 0.66
N PHE A 51 -6.92 16.38 1.45
CA PHE A 51 -8.35 16.33 1.14
C PHE A 51 -8.73 17.20 -0.04
N LYS A 52 -7.94 18.22 -0.39
CA LYS A 52 -8.12 18.99 -1.62
C LYS A 52 -7.62 18.22 -2.84
N GLU A 53 -6.47 17.58 -2.73
CA GLU A 53 -5.86 16.77 -3.78
C GLU A 53 -6.78 15.63 -4.22
N TYR A 54 -7.45 14.96 -3.27
CA TYR A 54 -8.30 13.80 -3.53
C TYR A 54 -9.81 14.08 -3.46
N SER A 55 -10.24 15.34 -3.47
CA SER A 55 -11.66 15.73 -3.42
C SER A 55 -12.42 15.63 -4.75
N ASN A 56 -11.75 15.21 -5.81
CA ASN A 56 -12.31 15.23 -7.17
C ASN A 56 -13.17 13.98 -7.42
N PHE A 57 -14.25 13.85 -6.64
CA PHE A 57 -15.29 12.87 -6.87
C PHE A 57 -16.38 13.48 -7.75
N ASP A 58 -16.82 12.75 -8.78
CA ASP A 58 -18.01 13.12 -9.56
C ASP A 58 -19.30 13.02 -8.72
N LEU A 59 -19.22 12.31 -7.60
CA LEU A 59 -20.27 12.09 -6.65
C LEU A 59 -20.24 13.18 -5.56
N LYS A 60 -21.39 13.85 -5.34
CA LYS A 60 -21.62 14.79 -4.24
C LYS A 60 -23.00 14.53 -3.68
N ASP A 61 -23.06 13.95 -2.50
CA ASP A 61 -24.32 13.59 -1.83
C ASP A 61 -24.37 14.21 -0.44
N LYS A 62 -25.08 15.34 -0.29
CA LYS A 62 -25.24 16.06 0.98
C LYS A 62 -25.90 15.22 2.07
N LYS A 63 -26.75 14.26 1.71
CA LYS A 63 -27.39 13.37 2.68
C LYS A 63 -26.36 12.39 3.23
N ALA A 64 -25.51 11.82 2.36
CA ALA A 64 -24.40 10.96 2.78
C ALA A 64 -23.40 11.74 3.63
N GLU A 65 -23.02 12.96 3.25
CA GLU A 65 -22.13 13.83 4.03
C GLU A 65 -22.66 14.00 5.47
N LYS A 66 -23.93 14.41 5.61
CA LYS A 66 -24.55 14.58 6.92
C LYS A 66 -24.62 13.27 7.73
N ARG A 67 -24.96 12.16 7.08
CA ARG A 67 -25.00 10.85 7.71
C ARG A 67 -23.63 10.37 8.20
N ILE A 68 -22.57 10.70 7.46
CA ILE A 68 -21.19 10.38 7.88
C ILE A 68 -20.75 11.26 9.04
N GLU A 69 -21.09 12.55 9.04
CA GLU A 69 -20.84 13.45 10.17
C GLU A 69 -21.52 12.93 11.45
N GLU A 70 -22.80 12.57 11.39
CA GLU A 70 -23.54 11.97 12.51
C GLU A 70 -22.91 10.64 12.96
N PHE A 71 -22.56 9.74 12.03
CA PHE A 71 -21.93 8.46 12.29
C PHE A 71 -20.58 8.61 13.01
N THR A 72 -19.71 9.50 12.52
CA THR A 72 -18.40 9.72 13.12
C THR A 72 -18.52 10.38 14.48
N GLY A 73 -19.44 11.32 14.68
CA GLY A 73 -19.72 11.95 15.97
C GLY A 73 -20.19 10.94 17.01
N ILE A 74 -21.13 10.06 16.68
CA ILE A 74 -21.63 9.01 17.59
C ILE A 74 -20.52 8.00 17.95
N ASN A 75 -19.63 7.70 17.00
CA ASN A 75 -18.58 6.68 17.14
C ASN A 75 -17.20 7.24 17.48
N GLU A 76 -17.06 8.51 17.82
CA GLU A 76 -15.79 9.16 18.11
C GLU A 76 -14.98 8.44 19.20
N GLY A 77 -15.65 7.91 20.23
CA GLY A 77 -15.02 7.09 21.27
C GLY A 77 -14.63 5.67 20.84
N ASN A 78 -15.26 5.14 19.82
CA ASN A 78 -15.08 3.76 19.32
C ASN A 78 -14.04 3.65 18.22
N ILE A 79 -13.77 4.75 17.48
CA ILE A 79 -12.78 4.78 16.39
C ILE A 79 -11.52 5.48 16.90
N LYS A 80 -10.53 4.68 17.30
CA LYS A 80 -9.24 5.21 17.70
C LYS A 80 -8.41 5.54 16.45
N VAL A 81 -8.33 6.82 16.09
CA VAL A 81 -7.68 7.30 14.85
C VAL A 81 -6.23 6.85 14.74
N SER A 82 -5.46 6.91 15.83
CA SER A 82 -4.04 6.49 15.87
C SER A 82 -3.79 4.99 15.59
N SER A 83 -4.85 4.18 15.51
CA SER A 83 -4.80 2.77 15.13
C SER A 83 -5.77 2.43 14.00
N PHE A 84 -6.31 3.45 13.34
CA PHE A 84 -7.26 3.26 12.25
C PHE A 84 -6.53 3.10 10.90
N TYR A 85 -6.83 2.00 10.22
CA TYR A 85 -6.33 1.72 8.88
C TYR A 85 -7.44 1.96 7.85
N PRO A 86 -7.42 3.08 7.13
CA PRO A 86 -8.43 3.39 6.11
C PRO A 86 -8.55 2.30 5.04
N ALA A 87 -7.43 1.70 4.65
CA ALA A 87 -7.40 0.59 3.70
C ALA A 87 -8.16 -0.65 4.21
N SER A 88 -8.05 -0.98 5.50
CA SER A 88 -8.79 -2.11 6.09
C SER A 88 -10.31 -1.88 6.06
N LEU A 89 -10.75 -0.64 6.25
CA LEU A 89 -12.15 -0.29 6.08
C LEU A 89 -12.57 -0.47 4.61
N TYR A 90 -11.79 0.07 3.69
CA TYR A 90 -12.04 -0.06 2.24
C TYR A 90 -12.23 -1.52 1.84
N GLU A 91 -11.30 -2.36 2.20
CA GLU A 91 -11.35 -3.79 1.92
C GLU A 91 -12.55 -4.50 2.55
N SER A 92 -12.95 -4.10 3.77
CA SER A 92 -14.11 -4.69 4.47
C SER A 92 -15.44 -4.38 3.77
N LEU A 93 -15.49 -3.28 3.03
CA LEU A 93 -16.68 -2.85 2.30
C LEU A 93 -16.78 -3.48 0.91
N LEU A 94 -15.66 -3.87 0.30
CA LEU A 94 -15.63 -4.52 -1.01
C LEU A 94 -16.14 -5.96 -0.96
N THR A 95 -16.87 -6.37 -2.00
CA THR A 95 -17.27 -7.77 -2.21
C THR A 95 -16.12 -8.61 -2.77
N GLY A 96 -16.25 -9.94 -2.74
CA GLY A 96 -15.25 -10.83 -3.32
C GLY A 96 -15.03 -10.63 -4.84
N LYS A 97 -16.05 -10.15 -5.57
CA LYS A 97 -15.96 -9.83 -7.00
C LYS A 97 -15.11 -8.57 -7.22
N GLU A 98 -15.34 -7.53 -6.41
CA GLU A 98 -14.63 -6.26 -6.50
C GLU A 98 -13.17 -6.41 -6.09
N LYS A 99 -12.89 -7.14 -5.00
CA LYS A 99 -11.51 -7.47 -4.60
C LYS A 99 -10.72 -8.14 -5.72
N LYS A 100 -11.34 -9.11 -6.40
CA LYS A 100 -10.70 -9.79 -7.55
C LYS A 100 -10.47 -8.84 -8.73
N SER A 101 -11.39 -7.92 -9.01
CA SER A 101 -11.24 -6.97 -10.13
C SER A 101 -10.14 -5.95 -9.87
N LEU A 102 -9.91 -5.58 -8.61
CA LEU A 102 -8.86 -4.64 -8.20
C LEU A 102 -7.49 -5.30 -8.04
N GLY A 103 -7.42 -6.63 -8.02
CA GLY A 103 -6.17 -7.36 -7.84
C GLY A 103 -5.50 -7.13 -6.48
N GLN A 104 -6.23 -6.56 -5.51
CA GLN A 104 -5.71 -6.21 -4.20
C GLN A 104 -5.71 -7.44 -3.29
N VAL A 105 -4.56 -7.74 -2.71
CA VAL A 105 -4.37 -8.81 -1.73
C VAL A 105 -3.89 -8.20 -0.42
N TYR A 106 -4.71 -8.31 0.61
CA TYR A 106 -4.32 -7.90 1.96
C TYR A 106 -3.18 -8.77 2.50
N THR A 107 -2.21 -8.14 3.11
CA THR A 107 -1.15 -8.83 3.83
C THR A 107 -1.44 -8.80 5.33
N PRO A 108 -1.60 -9.96 6.00
CA PRO A 108 -1.77 -10.02 7.45
C PRO A 108 -0.64 -9.32 8.20
N PHE A 109 -0.98 -8.57 9.26
CA PHE A 109 0.00 -7.83 10.04
C PHE A 109 1.10 -8.71 10.63
N GLU A 110 0.76 -9.92 11.05
CA GLU A 110 1.71 -10.90 11.60
C GLU A 110 2.79 -11.29 10.58
N ILE A 111 2.43 -11.29 9.29
CA ILE A 111 3.38 -11.57 8.21
C ILE A 111 4.28 -10.35 7.99
N ILE A 112 3.72 -9.14 8.00
CA ILE A 112 4.50 -7.90 7.88
C ILE A 112 5.50 -7.80 9.04
N ASP A 113 5.05 -7.94 10.28
CA ASP A 113 5.91 -7.88 11.47
C ASP A 113 7.06 -8.87 11.39
N LYS A 114 6.76 -10.12 10.99
CA LYS A 114 7.79 -11.13 10.82
C LYS A 114 8.80 -10.75 9.74
N MET A 115 8.35 -10.21 8.61
CA MET A 115 9.24 -9.74 7.56
C MET A 115 10.13 -8.59 8.05
N LEU A 116 9.58 -7.62 8.78
CA LEU A 116 10.34 -6.51 9.34
C LEU A 116 11.42 -7.01 10.30
N CYS A 117 11.07 -7.92 11.23
CA CYS A 117 12.03 -8.52 12.14
C CYS A 117 13.17 -9.22 11.38
N GLU A 118 12.90 -9.98 10.33
CA GLU A 118 13.91 -10.68 9.54
C GLU A 118 14.80 -9.72 8.75
N VAL A 119 14.22 -8.68 8.14
CA VAL A 119 14.98 -7.69 7.37
C VAL A 119 15.90 -6.88 8.28
N PHE A 120 15.40 -6.41 9.42
CA PHE A 120 16.19 -5.57 10.32
C PHE A 120 17.13 -6.35 11.24
N ALA A 121 17.03 -7.68 11.31
CA ALA A 121 18.08 -8.53 11.86
C ALA A 121 19.35 -8.52 10.99
N ILE A 122 19.23 -8.19 9.70
CA ILE A 122 20.33 -8.18 8.73
C ILE A 122 20.81 -6.76 8.45
N LYS A 123 19.86 -5.84 8.18
CA LYS A 123 20.16 -4.44 7.83
C LYS A 123 19.93 -3.54 9.04
N LYS A 124 21.02 -2.91 9.50
CA LYS A 124 20.91 -1.91 10.58
C LYS A 124 20.16 -0.68 10.08
N ILE A 125 19.29 -0.16 10.93
CA ILE A 125 18.60 1.11 10.69
C ILE A 125 19.50 2.24 11.17
N ASP A 126 19.74 3.19 10.30
CA ASP A 126 20.22 4.51 10.63
C ASP A 126 19.39 5.54 9.84
N GLY A 127 19.54 6.82 10.10
CA GLY A 127 18.77 7.87 9.45
C GLY A 127 18.99 7.98 7.92
N SER A 128 19.93 7.25 7.33
CA SER A 128 20.21 7.26 5.89
C SER A 128 19.50 6.15 5.11
N VAL A 129 18.88 5.18 5.81
CA VAL A 129 18.21 4.02 5.18
C VAL A 129 16.97 4.47 4.41
N ARG A 130 16.91 4.12 3.13
CA ARG A 130 15.79 4.38 2.23
C ARG A 130 15.05 3.08 1.93
N ILE A 131 13.75 3.05 2.18
CA ILE A 131 12.91 1.86 2.10
C ILE A 131 11.78 2.10 1.12
N LEU A 132 11.66 1.25 0.10
CA LEU A 132 10.62 1.33 -0.92
C LEU A 132 9.64 0.16 -0.79
N ASP A 133 8.34 0.48 -0.79
CA ASP A 133 7.30 -0.46 -1.17
C ASP A 133 6.86 -0.14 -2.62
N PRO A 134 7.20 -1.01 -3.60
CA PRO A 134 6.96 -0.74 -5.01
C PRO A 134 5.52 -1.01 -5.48
N SER A 135 4.64 -1.44 -4.58
CA SER A 135 3.21 -1.70 -4.80
C SER A 135 2.44 -1.48 -3.49
N CYS A 136 2.57 -0.26 -2.95
CA CYS A 136 2.25 0.01 -1.55
C CYS A 136 0.76 -0.11 -1.19
N GLY A 137 -0.13 -0.15 -2.17
CA GLY A 137 -1.55 -0.27 -1.93
C GLY A 137 -2.05 0.74 -0.91
N GLY A 138 -2.81 0.29 0.07
CA GLY A 138 -3.30 1.12 1.17
C GLY A 138 -2.29 1.44 2.27
N GLY A 139 -0.99 1.17 2.05
CA GLY A 139 0.11 1.62 2.91
C GLY A 139 0.42 0.75 4.12
N TYR A 140 -0.03 -0.50 4.17
CA TYR A 140 0.19 -1.38 5.32
C TYR A 140 1.68 -1.53 5.68
N PHE A 141 2.54 -1.83 4.69
CA PHE A 141 3.98 -1.93 4.93
C PHE A 141 4.57 -0.61 5.38
N LEU A 142 4.18 0.52 4.76
CA LEU A 142 4.70 1.84 5.12
C LEU A 142 4.32 2.25 6.54
N ILE A 143 3.09 1.94 6.97
CA ILE A 143 2.61 2.21 8.33
C ILE A 143 3.35 1.34 9.34
N GLU A 144 3.48 0.04 9.08
CA GLU A 144 4.18 -0.87 10.00
C GLU A 144 5.69 -0.58 10.05
N LEU A 145 6.32 -0.22 8.93
CA LEU A 145 7.70 0.29 8.89
C LEU A 145 7.86 1.54 9.76
N TYR A 146 6.97 2.51 9.61
CA TYR A 146 6.99 3.72 10.46
C TYR A 146 6.90 3.36 11.94
N LYS A 147 5.96 2.51 12.32
CA LYS A 147 5.76 2.07 13.71
C LYS A 147 6.98 1.32 14.24
N TYR A 148 7.52 0.40 13.46
CA TYR A 148 8.70 -0.37 13.82
C TYR A 148 9.90 0.54 14.05
N ILE A 149 10.23 1.40 13.07
CA ILE A 149 11.39 2.30 13.15
C ILE A 149 11.24 3.28 14.32
N SER A 150 10.08 3.95 14.46
CA SER A 150 9.85 4.91 15.53
C SER A 150 9.86 4.31 16.93
N SER A 151 9.53 3.02 17.07
CA SER A 151 9.55 2.31 18.36
C SER A 151 10.94 1.77 18.72
N THR A 152 11.70 1.32 17.74
CA THR A 152 13.03 0.73 17.95
C THR A 152 14.16 1.76 17.91
N HIS A 153 13.93 2.92 17.27
CA HIS A 153 14.88 4.02 17.10
C HIS A 153 14.25 5.35 17.54
N PRO A 154 13.96 5.51 18.85
CA PRO A 154 13.31 6.71 19.37
C PRO A 154 14.14 7.99 19.24
N GLU A 155 15.43 7.87 18.94
CA GLU A 155 16.35 8.96 18.61
C GLU A 155 16.09 9.59 17.23
N LEU A 156 15.42 8.86 16.32
CA LEU A 156 15.06 9.39 15.00
C LEU A 156 13.78 10.22 15.08
N ASP A 157 13.83 11.40 14.50
CA ASP A 157 12.66 12.27 14.42
C ASP A 157 11.54 11.61 13.60
N LYS A 158 10.32 11.62 14.13
CA LYS A 158 9.15 10.97 13.52
C LYS A 158 8.82 11.51 12.14
N ARG A 159 8.96 12.83 11.94
CA ARG A 159 8.74 13.48 10.65
C ARG A 159 9.83 13.07 9.66
N TYR A 160 11.07 13.01 10.13
CA TYR A 160 12.19 12.57 9.32
C TYR A 160 11.99 11.14 8.78
N ILE A 161 11.55 10.21 9.63
CA ILE A 161 11.21 8.84 9.22
C ILE A 161 10.20 8.86 8.08
N ALA A 162 9.08 9.57 8.26
CA ALA A 162 7.99 9.60 7.28
C ALA A 162 8.36 10.29 5.95
N GLU A 163 9.20 11.34 6.01
CA GLU A 163 9.53 12.20 4.85
C GLU A 163 10.80 11.78 4.11
N ASN A 164 11.70 11.01 4.74
CA ASN A 164 13.03 10.74 4.15
C ASN A 164 13.37 9.26 4.06
N MET A 165 12.76 8.40 4.87
CA MET A 165 13.10 6.98 4.90
C MET A 165 12.09 6.11 4.15
N LEU A 166 10.81 6.50 4.09
CA LEU A 166 9.72 5.69 3.55
C LEU A 166 9.29 6.18 2.17
N PHE A 167 9.25 5.26 1.21
CA PHE A 167 8.87 5.52 -0.17
C PHE A 167 7.82 4.49 -0.60
N GLY A 168 6.84 4.93 -1.38
CA GLY A 168 5.77 4.08 -1.90
C GLY A 168 5.43 4.40 -3.34
N ILE A 169 5.09 3.38 -4.12
CA ILE A 169 4.57 3.52 -5.48
C ILE A 169 3.33 2.64 -5.61
N ASP A 170 2.28 3.16 -6.21
CA ASP A 170 1.11 2.38 -6.60
C ASP A 170 0.46 2.95 -7.85
N ILE A 171 -0.22 2.11 -8.63
CA ILE A 171 -0.93 2.53 -9.85
C ILE A 171 -2.29 3.14 -9.55
N ASP A 172 -2.91 2.78 -8.41
CA ASP A 172 -4.24 3.23 -8.03
C ASP A 172 -4.16 4.49 -7.16
N ASP A 173 -4.76 5.55 -7.67
CA ASP A 173 -4.79 6.86 -7.03
C ASP A 173 -5.47 6.85 -5.65
N PHE A 174 -6.53 6.05 -5.51
CA PHE A 174 -7.22 5.93 -4.23
C PHE A 174 -6.39 5.15 -3.20
N SER A 175 -5.63 4.16 -3.61
CA SER A 175 -4.67 3.46 -2.76
C SER A 175 -3.59 4.42 -2.24
N ILE A 176 -3.09 5.34 -3.07
CA ILE A 176 -2.17 6.41 -2.64
C ILE A 176 -2.82 7.30 -1.57
N PHE A 177 -4.08 7.71 -1.76
CA PHE A 177 -4.82 8.45 -0.73
C PHE A 177 -4.90 7.67 0.58
N LEU A 178 -5.30 6.39 0.53
CA LEU A 178 -5.41 5.55 1.72
C LEU A 178 -4.07 5.40 2.46
N SER A 179 -2.99 5.24 1.70
CA SER A 179 -1.63 5.14 2.23
C SER A 179 -1.18 6.42 2.95
N LYS A 180 -1.37 7.57 2.31
CA LYS A 180 -1.01 8.88 2.87
C LYS A 180 -1.84 9.21 4.11
N ILE A 181 -3.17 9.06 4.06
CA ILE A 181 -4.04 9.35 5.20
C ILE A 181 -3.83 8.37 6.36
N GLY A 182 -3.55 7.11 6.05
CA GLY A 182 -3.17 6.11 7.05
C GLY A 182 -1.90 6.50 7.79
N LEU A 183 -0.87 6.95 7.09
CA LEU A 183 0.35 7.46 7.73
C LEU A 183 0.08 8.71 8.58
N ILE A 184 -0.74 9.67 8.13
CA ILE A 184 -1.14 10.82 8.96
C ILE A 184 -1.75 10.34 10.27
N PHE A 185 -2.69 9.40 10.21
CA PHE A 185 -3.36 8.90 11.42
C PHE A 185 -2.42 8.19 12.38
N HIS A 186 -1.45 7.44 11.88
CA HIS A 186 -0.51 6.70 12.74
C HIS A 186 0.67 7.54 13.22
N THR A 187 1.08 8.53 12.45
CA THR A 187 2.15 9.45 12.86
C THR A 187 1.67 10.53 13.83
N GLY A 188 0.40 10.92 13.74
CA GLY A 188 -0.14 12.11 14.40
C GLY A 188 0.40 13.42 13.84
N LEU A 189 1.08 13.38 12.70
CA LEU A 189 1.70 14.54 12.05
C LEU A 189 0.83 15.04 10.90
N ASP A 190 0.74 16.34 10.77
CA ASP A 190 0.14 17.03 9.61
C ASP A 190 1.22 17.53 8.64
N ASN A 191 0.80 17.96 7.46
CA ASN A 191 1.68 18.57 6.46
C ASN A 191 2.96 17.75 6.17
N ILE A 192 2.86 16.43 6.16
CA ILE A 192 3.98 15.54 5.80
C ILE A 192 4.22 15.60 4.29
N LYS A 193 5.47 15.77 3.89
CA LYS A 193 5.90 15.61 2.50
C LYS A 193 6.15 14.14 2.21
N PHE A 194 5.10 13.43 1.81
CA PHE A 194 5.21 12.00 1.51
C PHE A 194 6.00 11.72 0.23
N ASN A 195 6.83 10.69 0.26
CA ASN A 195 7.43 10.07 -0.92
C ASN A 195 6.57 8.89 -1.41
N ILE A 196 5.28 9.12 -1.60
CA ILE A 196 4.32 8.14 -2.08
C ILE A 196 3.74 8.66 -3.39
N TYR A 197 4.00 7.94 -4.48
CA TYR A 197 3.76 8.39 -5.84
C TYR A 197 2.84 7.45 -6.59
N LYS A 198 1.97 8.02 -7.42
CA LYS A 198 1.22 7.28 -8.41
C LYS A 198 2.13 6.95 -9.58
N GLY A 199 2.20 5.68 -9.93
CA GLY A 199 2.97 5.23 -11.08
C GLY A 199 3.01 3.71 -11.19
N ASP A 200 3.46 3.24 -12.34
CA ASP A 200 3.75 1.83 -12.56
C ASP A 200 5.24 1.58 -12.32
N PHE A 201 5.55 0.90 -11.21
CA PHE A 201 6.94 0.58 -10.85
C PHE A 201 7.71 -0.13 -11.98
N LEU A 202 7.02 -0.94 -12.78
CA LEU A 202 7.65 -1.73 -13.83
C LEU A 202 7.91 -0.93 -15.11
N ILE A 203 7.04 0.03 -15.42
CA ILE A 203 7.05 0.73 -16.73
C ILE A 203 7.63 2.14 -16.61
N ASP A 204 7.27 2.86 -15.55
CA ASP A 204 7.64 4.26 -15.41
C ASP A 204 9.13 4.42 -15.04
N ASN A 205 9.71 5.52 -15.46
CA ASN A 205 11.08 5.85 -15.10
C ASN A 205 11.10 6.50 -13.70
N ILE A 206 11.65 5.76 -12.74
CA ILE A 206 11.77 6.22 -11.37
C ILE A 206 13.02 7.08 -11.25
N ASN A 207 12.83 8.39 -11.25
CA ASN A 207 13.95 9.31 -11.06
C ASN A 207 14.19 9.56 -9.56
N MET A 208 14.61 8.52 -8.85
CA MET A 208 14.93 8.52 -7.42
C MET A 208 16.29 7.87 -7.18
N ASP A 209 16.96 8.26 -6.10
CA ASP A 209 18.15 7.56 -5.63
C ASP A 209 17.80 6.12 -5.22
N LYS A 210 18.75 5.21 -5.38
CA LYS A 210 18.60 3.79 -5.04
C LYS A 210 18.24 3.56 -3.58
N PHE A 211 17.61 2.42 -3.34
CA PHE A 211 17.07 2.02 -2.04
C PHE A 211 17.97 1.02 -1.30
N ASP A 212 17.98 1.10 0.01
CA ASP A 212 18.64 0.12 0.87
C ASP A 212 17.79 -1.13 1.05
N ILE A 213 16.46 -0.94 1.08
CA ILE A 213 15.49 -2.01 1.26
C ILE A 213 14.34 -1.79 0.26
N ILE A 214 13.94 -2.86 -0.44
CA ILE A 214 12.72 -2.91 -1.22
C ILE A 214 11.86 -4.02 -0.62
N ILE A 215 10.69 -3.66 -0.06
CA ILE A 215 9.85 -4.58 0.70
C ILE A 215 8.39 -4.40 0.28
N GLY A 216 7.63 -5.48 0.19
CA GLY A 216 6.21 -5.39 -0.15
C GLY A 216 5.59 -6.71 -0.55
N ASN A 217 4.35 -6.62 -1.02
CA ASN A 217 3.58 -7.71 -1.59
C ASN A 217 3.23 -7.39 -3.05
N PRO A 218 4.11 -7.67 -4.01
CA PRO A 218 3.86 -7.40 -5.43
C PRO A 218 2.56 -8.06 -5.93
N PRO A 219 1.84 -7.45 -6.89
CA PRO A 219 0.56 -7.97 -7.36
C PRO A 219 0.72 -9.30 -8.09
N TYR A 220 -0.15 -10.28 -7.74
CA TYR A 220 -0.24 -11.58 -8.42
C TYR A 220 -1.21 -11.47 -9.60
N VAL A 221 -0.72 -10.96 -10.70
CA VAL A 221 -1.50 -10.80 -11.93
C VAL A 221 -1.03 -11.84 -12.95
N GLY A 222 -1.67 -12.99 -12.89
CA GLY A 222 -1.38 -14.06 -13.86
C GLY A 222 -1.62 -13.60 -15.29
N HIS A 223 -0.93 -14.23 -16.23
CA HIS A 223 -0.92 -13.93 -17.67
C HIS A 223 -2.31 -13.63 -18.29
N LYS A 224 -3.39 -14.22 -17.79
CA LYS A 224 -4.74 -14.03 -18.35
C LYS A 224 -5.37 -12.68 -18.02
N ASN A 225 -4.92 -12.00 -16.97
CA ASN A 225 -5.59 -10.82 -16.41
C ASN A 225 -4.96 -9.49 -16.83
N SER A 226 -3.82 -9.50 -17.53
CA SER A 226 -3.17 -8.31 -18.06
C SER A 226 -3.56 -8.05 -19.51
N SER A 227 -3.65 -6.77 -19.92
CA SER A 227 -3.90 -6.41 -21.32
C SER A 227 -2.78 -6.89 -22.25
N ALA A 228 -3.10 -7.12 -23.54
CA ALA A 228 -2.09 -7.55 -24.50
C ALA A 228 -0.97 -6.51 -24.70
N SER A 229 -1.30 -5.21 -24.67
CA SER A 229 -0.33 -4.12 -24.76
C SER A 229 0.62 -4.09 -23.57
N TYR A 230 0.10 -4.24 -22.35
CA TYR A 230 0.93 -4.26 -21.14
C TYR A 230 1.87 -5.46 -21.12
N LYS A 231 1.39 -6.65 -21.48
CA LYS A 231 2.24 -7.83 -21.62
C LYS A 231 3.38 -7.61 -22.59
N ARG A 232 3.09 -7.01 -23.75
CA ARG A 232 4.12 -6.72 -24.73
C ARG A 232 5.23 -5.85 -24.16
N LEU A 233 4.90 -4.78 -23.43
CA LEU A 233 5.88 -3.94 -22.74
C LEU A 233 6.71 -4.73 -21.73
N LEU A 234 6.07 -5.61 -20.93
CA LEU A 234 6.78 -6.46 -19.98
C LEU A 234 7.70 -7.48 -20.70
N TYR A 235 7.27 -8.09 -21.82
CA TYR A 235 8.12 -8.96 -22.62
C TYR A 235 9.33 -8.23 -23.20
N GLU A 236 9.14 -7.02 -23.71
CA GLU A 236 10.22 -6.21 -24.27
C GLU A 236 11.25 -5.83 -23.19
N LYS A 237 10.79 -5.48 -21.98
CA LYS A 237 11.65 -4.97 -20.91
C LYS A 237 12.25 -6.06 -20.01
N TYR A 238 11.53 -7.16 -19.81
CA TYR A 238 11.86 -8.20 -18.82
C TYR A 238 11.91 -9.62 -19.41
N SER A 239 12.31 -9.78 -20.67
CA SER A 239 12.31 -11.05 -21.41
C SER A 239 13.06 -12.20 -20.70
N GLY A 240 14.03 -11.90 -19.84
CA GLY A 240 14.76 -12.90 -19.06
C GLY A 240 13.95 -13.57 -17.94
N VAL A 241 12.91 -12.89 -17.42
CA VAL A 241 12.08 -13.37 -16.31
C VAL A 241 10.60 -13.47 -16.67
N PHE A 242 10.15 -12.72 -17.69
CA PHE A 242 8.74 -12.64 -18.07
C PHE A 242 8.54 -13.22 -19.47
N TYR A 243 8.08 -14.48 -19.52
CA TYR A 243 7.75 -15.20 -20.75
C TYR A 243 6.66 -16.25 -20.49
N ASP A 244 6.02 -16.74 -21.56
CA ASP A 244 4.94 -17.74 -21.52
C ASP A 244 3.82 -17.33 -20.52
N LYS A 245 3.65 -18.09 -19.45
CA LYS A 245 2.64 -17.90 -18.41
C LYS A 245 3.20 -17.25 -17.14
N ALA A 246 4.29 -16.49 -17.28
CA ALA A 246 4.90 -15.79 -16.16
C ALA A 246 3.91 -14.86 -15.45
N ASP A 247 4.05 -14.72 -14.15
CA ASP A 247 3.29 -13.74 -13.35
C ASP A 247 4.02 -12.39 -13.33
N VAL A 248 3.27 -11.32 -13.22
CA VAL A 248 3.80 -9.95 -13.23
C VAL A 248 4.81 -9.73 -12.09
N PHE A 249 4.62 -10.34 -10.92
CA PHE A 249 5.55 -10.17 -9.81
C PHE A 249 7.00 -10.62 -10.12
N TYR A 250 7.22 -11.45 -11.16
CA TYR A 250 8.57 -11.82 -11.59
C TYR A 250 9.37 -10.59 -12.01
N CYS A 251 8.72 -9.64 -12.69
CA CYS A 251 9.33 -8.40 -13.12
C CYS A 251 9.76 -7.50 -11.96
N PHE A 252 9.07 -7.60 -10.80
CA PHE A 252 9.43 -6.83 -9.61
C PHE A 252 10.80 -7.20 -9.04
N PHE A 253 11.24 -8.46 -9.17
CA PHE A 253 12.60 -8.84 -8.80
C PHE A 253 13.64 -8.22 -9.72
N ASN A 254 13.36 -8.21 -11.02
CA ASN A 254 14.27 -7.63 -12.02
C ASN A 254 14.38 -6.11 -11.80
N LYS A 255 13.24 -5.40 -11.80
CA LYS A 255 13.21 -3.95 -11.59
C LYS A 255 13.73 -3.57 -10.20
N GLY A 256 13.40 -4.34 -9.17
CA GLY A 256 13.93 -4.14 -7.82
C GLY A 256 15.45 -4.22 -7.77
N LYS A 257 16.08 -5.14 -8.51
CA LYS A 257 17.55 -5.21 -8.62
C LYS A 257 18.15 -3.94 -9.24
N GLU A 258 17.48 -3.34 -10.22
CA GLU A 258 17.92 -2.08 -10.82
C GLU A 258 17.88 -0.92 -9.84
N GLU A 259 16.86 -0.86 -8.97
CA GLU A 259 16.62 0.21 -8.01
C GLU A 259 17.31 0.00 -6.66
N LEU A 260 17.91 -1.16 -6.44
CA LEU A 260 18.56 -1.52 -5.18
C LEU A 260 20.02 -1.06 -5.13
N LYS A 261 20.47 -0.57 -3.98
CA LYS A 261 21.91 -0.35 -3.69
C LYS A 261 22.67 -1.69 -3.69
N THR A 262 23.99 -1.65 -3.78
CA THR A 262 24.86 -2.85 -3.86
C THR A 262 24.61 -3.83 -2.72
N ASP A 263 24.51 -3.34 -1.47
CA ASP A 263 24.27 -4.16 -0.27
C ASP A 263 22.82 -4.06 0.22
N GLY A 264 21.91 -3.81 -0.71
CA GLY A 264 20.50 -3.66 -0.38
C GLY A 264 19.79 -5.00 -0.28
N ILE A 265 18.58 -4.98 0.31
CA ILE A 265 17.75 -6.15 0.57
C ILE A 265 16.44 -6.04 -0.21
N ILE A 266 16.04 -7.12 -0.89
CA ILE A 266 14.67 -7.31 -1.37
C ILE A 266 13.97 -8.31 -0.45
N ALA A 267 12.79 -7.94 0.03
CA ALA A 267 11.93 -8.80 0.82
C ALA A 267 10.49 -8.75 0.26
N PHE A 268 10.10 -9.78 -0.48
CA PHE A 268 8.78 -9.85 -1.11
C PHE A 268 7.95 -11.03 -0.61
N ILE A 269 6.67 -10.77 -0.42
CA ILE A 269 5.67 -11.85 -0.35
C ILE A 269 5.36 -12.26 -1.78
N THR A 270 5.38 -13.56 -2.04
CA THR A 270 5.18 -14.08 -3.38
C THR A 270 4.33 -15.34 -3.38
N SER A 271 3.73 -15.66 -4.51
CA SER A 271 3.11 -16.95 -4.71
C SER A 271 4.18 -18.06 -4.68
N ARG A 272 3.95 -19.11 -3.90
CA ARG A 272 4.81 -20.30 -3.84
C ARG A 272 5.09 -20.95 -5.18
N TYR A 273 4.16 -20.83 -6.14
CA TYR A 273 4.27 -21.49 -7.45
C TYR A 273 5.55 -21.14 -8.22
N PHE A 274 6.22 -20.01 -7.97
CA PHE A 274 7.46 -19.70 -8.66
C PHE A 274 8.60 -20.70 -8.35
N MET A 275 8.54 -21.38 -7.21
CA MET A 275 9.56 -22.37 -6.83
C MET A 275 9.50 -23.66 -7.68
N GLU A 276 8.32 -24.01 -8.19
CA GLU A 276 8.05 -25.30 -8.84
C GLU A 276 7.65 -25.18 -10.32
N ALA A 277 7.04 -24.05 -10.72
CA ALA A 277 6.50 -23.87 -12.05
C ALA A 277 7.61 -23.81 -13.13
N LEU A 278 7.39 -24.51 -14.24
CA LEU A 278 8.33 -24.53 -15.37
C LEU A 278 8.57 -23.12 -15.94
N TYR A 279 7.50 -22.32 -16.10
CA TYR A 279 7.58 -20.95 -16.62
C TYR A 279 8.21 -19.94 -15.64
N ALA A 280 8.60 -20.38 -14.44
CA ALA A 280 9.33 -19.57 -13.47
C ALA A 280 10.86 -19.86 -13.47
N GLU A 281 11.36 -20.67 -14.40
CA GLU A 281 12.78 -21.00 -14.49
C GLU A 281 13.64 -19.74 -14.67
N GLY A 282 13.24 -18.81 -15.52
CA GLY A 282 13.94 -17.55 -15.73
C GLY A 282 14.04 -16.72 -14.46
N LEU A 283 12.95 -16.64 -13.68
CA LEU A 283 13.00 -15.96 -12.38
C LEU A 283 13.97 -16.66 -11.40
N ARG A 284 13.91 -18.00 -11.30
CA ARG A 284 14.81 -18.73 -10.40
C ARG A 284 16.27 -18.56 -10.78
N SER A 285 16.59 -18.61 -12.08
CA SER A 285 17.95 -18.34 -12.60
C SER A 285 18.37 -16.91 -12.28
N PHE A 286 17.51 -15.93 -12.56
CA PHE A 286 17.76 -14.53 -12.26
C PHE A 286 18.04 -14.29 -10.77
N ILE A 287 17.22 -14.86 -9.88
CA ILE A 287 17.44 -14.75 -8.43
C ILE A 287 18.79 -15.36 -8.04
N LYS A 288 19.11 -16.56 -8.51
CA LYS A 288 20.36 -17.26 -8.23
C LYS A 288 21.60 -16.47 -8.68
N GLU A 289 21.53 -15.81 -9.81
CA GLU A 289 22.63 -15.07 -10.40
C GLU A 289 22.84 -13.68 -9.79
N ASN A 290 21.77 -13.05 -9.31
CA ASN A 290 21.79 -11.64 -8.92
C ASN A 290 21.63 -11.38 -7.42
N PHE A 291 21.23 -12.40 -6.63
CA PHE A 291 20.99 -12.25 -5.20
C PHE A 291 21.61 -13.37 -4.38
N ASN A 292 22.01 -13.04 -3.16
CA ASN A 292 22.27 -14.01 -2.11
C ASN A 292 20.95 -14.26 -1.35
N ILE A 293 20.37 -15.46 -1.50
CA ILE A 293 19.14 -15.82 -0.79
C ILE A 293 19.47 -16.01 0.69
N VAL A 294 18.97 -15.13 1.53
CA VAL A 294 19.17 -15.21 2.98
C VAL A 294 18.12 -16.12 3.62
N LYS A 295 16.86 -15.98 3.21
CA LYS A 295 15.76 -16.73 3.82
C LYS A 295 14.57 -16.90 2.87
N ILE A 296 13.95 -18.07 2.95
CA ILE A 296 12.65 -18.37 2.34
C ILE A 296 11.74 -18.88 3.45
N ILE A 297 10.56 -18.28 3.61
CA ILE A 297 9.55 -18.72 4.57
C ILE A 297 8.32 -19.18 3.79
N ASP A 298 7.97 -20.44 3.91
CA ASP A 298 6.78 -21.01 3.27
C ASP A 298 5.63 -21.03 4.29
N TYR A 299 4.59 -20.28 4.01
CA TYR A 299 3.35 -20.30 4.78
C TYR A 299 2.41 -21.33 4.16
N LYS A 300 2.35 -22.52 4.77
CA LYS A 300 1.47 -23.63 4.35
C LYS A 300 0.01 -23.37 4.71
#